data_9fc426d6e01a82bcff6ddb0b2c46cf94
#
_entry.id   9fc426d6e01a82bcff6ddb0b2c46cf94
#
_cell.length_a   1.000
_cell.length_b   1.000
_cell.length_c   1.000
_cell.angle_alpha   90.00
_cell.angle_beta   90.00
_cell.angle_gamma   90.00
#
_symmetry.space_group_name_H-M   'P 1'
#
loop_
_entity.id
_entity.type
_entity.pdbx_description
1 polymer ?
#
loop_
_entity_poly.entity_id
_entity_poly.type
_entity_poly.pdbx_seq_one_letter_code
_entity_poly.pdbx_strand_id
1 'polypeptide(L)'
;YVSSILALNINSPEHTGDWHSSVYWDHPENGKLDLWIFGEGQKFNTNWFLGELGIIDGTIRLNQMGYYPKCSPVWVADHPRAFVDILYVSVLQSGNIDTLILDDWFPSLEDKERVYDVLSVLEKKLDNRQYEVLQQWKAQNPIAE
;
A
#
# COMPACT_ATOMS: atom_id res chain seq x y z
N TYR A 1 8.61 2.76 7.73
CA TYR A 1 7.45 3.59 7.38
C TYR A 1 6.15 2.84 7.58
N VAL A 2 5.10 3.59 7.84
CA VAL A 2 3.74 3.03 7.93
C VAL A 2 3.25 2.68 6.52
N SER A 3 2.71 1.49 6.34
CA SER A 3 2.24 1.02 5.05
C SER A 3 0.99 0.13 5.19
N SER A 4 0.68 -0.59 4.13
CA SER A 4 -0.39 -1.57 4.10
C SER A 4 -1.75 -0.94 4.43
N ILE A 5 -2.63 -1.71 5.04
CA ILE A 5 -3.99 -1.26 5.36
C ILE A 5 -4.02 -0.04 6.28
N LEU A 6 -3.05 0.11 7.16
CA LEU A 6 -2.99 1.26 8.04
C LEU A 6 -2.74 2.56 7.26
N ALA A 7 -1.83 2.55 6.28
CA ALA A 7 -1.60 3.69 5.39
C ALA A 7 -2.79 3.97 4.46
N LEU A 8 -3.45 2.92 3.96
CA LEU A 8 -4.68 3.06 3.16
C LEU A 8 -5.87 3.64 3.94
N ASN A 9 -5.79 3.65 5.27
CA ASN A 9 -6.76 4.30 6.15
C ASN A 9 -6.36 5.71 6.59
N ILE A 10 -5.33 6.29 5.99
CA ILE A 10 -5.02 7.72 6.12
C ILE A 10 -5.73 8.45 4.98
N ASN A 11 -6.52 9.47 5.32
CA ASN A 11 -7.23 10.26 4.31
C ASN A 11 -6.25 10.90 3.31
N SER A 12 -6.54 10.75 2.03
CA SER A 12 -5.76 11.33 0.96
C SER A 12 -6.54 12.39 0.18
N PRO A 13 -5.87 13.34 -0.49
CA PRO A 13 -6.55 14.33 -1.35
C PRO A 13 -7.32 13.70 -2.49
N GLU A 14 -6.92 12.51 -2.94
CA GLU A 14 -7.55 11.76 -4.03
C GLU A 14 -8.79 10.98 -3.59
N HIS A 15 -9.08 10.93 -2.29
CA HIS A 15 -10.19 10.17 -1.71
C HIS A 15 -10.14 8.67 -2.05
N THR A 16 -8.93 8.12 -2.14
CA THR A 16 -8.67 6.69 -2.31
C THR A 16 -8.46 6.00 -0.97
N GLY A 17 -8.34 4.67 -0.99
CA GLY A 17 -8.11 3.86 0.18
C GLY A 17 -9.40 3.43 0.88
N ASP A 18 -9.29 3.12 2.15
CA ASP A 18 -10.43 2.69 2.98
C ASP A 18 -11.01 3.88 3.75
N TRP A 19 -12.32 3.97 3.77
CA TRP A 19 -13.03 5.03 4.50
C TRP A 19 -13.39 4.65 5.96
N HIS A 20 -13.09 3.42 6.39
CA HIS A 20 -13.25 2.95 7.78
C HIS A 20 -12.00 3.20 8.64
N SER A 21 -11.32 4.30 8.39
CA SER A 21 -10.00 4.61 8.93
C SER A 21 -9.91 4.60 10.46
N SER A 22 -10.95 5.05 11.16
CA SER A 22 -10.93 5.15 12.61
C SER A 22 -10.71 3.82 13.33
N VAL A 23 -11.25 2.74 12.78
CA VAL A 23 -11.19 1.40 13.41
C VAL A 23 -9.73 0.94 13.60
N TYR A 24 -8.86 1.21 12.62
CA TYR A 24 -7.46 0.78 12.67
C TYR A 24 -6.59 1.71 13.50
N TRP A 25 -6.88 3.02 13.49
CA TRP A 25 -6.09 4.01 14.20
C TRP A 25 -6.49 4.19 15.66
N ASP A 26 -7.76 3.94 16.00
CA ASP A 26 -8.27 4.06 17.37
C ASP A 26 -7.90 2.85 18.26
N HIS A 27 -7.59 1.71 17.64
CA HIS A 27 -7.27 0.46 18.33
C HIS A 27 -5.95 -0.15 17.87
N PRO A 28 -4.82 0.56 17.97
CA PRO A 28 -3.53 0.06 17.50
C PRO A 28 -3.05 -1.18 18.29
N GLU A 29 -3.52 -1.39 19.50
CA GLU A 29 -3.22 -2.56 20.33
C GLU A 29 -3.79 -3.87 19.76
N ASN A 30 -4.83 -3.80 18.95
CA ASN A 30 -5.37 -4.94 18.21
C ASN A 30 -4.59 -5.21 16.92
N GLY A 31 -3.61 -4.36 16.62
CA GLY A 31 -2.87 -4.37 15.40
C GLY A 31 -1.72 -5.36 15.42
N LYS A 32 -1.44 -5.85 14.25
CA LYS A 32 -0.25 -6.61 13.92
C LYS A 32 0.76 -5.64 13.36
N LEU A 33 1.49 -4.92 14.23
CA LEU A 33 2.43 -3.86 13.83
C LEU A 33 3.39 -4.30 12.74
N ASP A 34 3.82 -5.55 12.77
CA ASP A 34 4.70 -6.13 11.76
C ASP A 34 4.05 -6.24 10.37
N LEU A 35 2.71 -6.18 10.27
CA LEU A 35 1.97 -6.08 9.01
C LEU A 35 1.76 -4.65 8.52
N TRP A 36 2.04 -3.66 9.36
CA TRP A 36 1.77 -2.26 9.07
C TRP A 36 3.02 -1.40 8.95
N ILE A 37 4.12 -1.84 9.56
CA ILE A 37 5.40 -1.16 9.50
C ILE A 37 6.32 -1.91 8.54
N PHE A 38 6.71 -1.23 7.48
CA PHE A 38 7.57 -1.75 6.43
C PHE A 38 8.92 -1.04 6.43
N GLY A 39 9.90 -1.64 5.80
CA GLY A 39 11.20 -1.04 5.56
C GLY A 39 12.36 -1.87 6.06
N GLU A 40 13.54 -1.29 6.04
CA GLU A 40 14.77 -1.95 6.46
C GLU A 40 14.68 -2.36 7.93
N GLY A 41 15.07 -3.61 8.22
CA GLY A 41 15.02 -4.17 9.57
C GLY A 41 13.64 -4.65 10.00
N GLN A 42 12.60 -4.47 9.18
CA GLN A 42 11.25 -4.95 9.47
C GLN A 42 11.00 -6.31 8.81
N LYS A 43 9.92 -6.98 9.23
CA LYS A 43 9.50 -8.27 8.66
C LYS A 43 9.27 -8.19 7.16
N PHE A 44 8.69 -7.09 6.70
CA PHE A 44 8.44 -6.82 5.30
C PHE A 44 9.20 -5.58 4.84
N ASN A 45 9.92 -5.72 3.75
CA ASN A 45 10.71 -4.65 3.17
C ASN A 45 10.64 -4.73 1.64
N THR A 46 9.93 -3.79 1.04
CA THR A 46 9.83 -3.63 -0.42
C THR A 46 10.79 -2.57 -0.97
N ASN A 47 11.62 -1.94 -0.12
CA ASN A 47 12.57 -0.91 -0.55
C ASN A 47 13.61 -1.45 -1.54
N TRP A 48 13.93 -2.74 -1.48
CA TRP A 48 14.76 -3.39 -2.49
C TRP A 48 14.21 -3.21 -3.91
N PHE A 49 12.88 -3.25 -4.06
CA PHE A 49 12.20 -3.11 -5.35
C PHE A 49 11.88 -1.65 -5.69
N LEU A 50 11.40 -0.89 -4.72
CA LEU A 50 10.71 0.39 -4.91
C LEU A 50 11.47 1.59 -4.34
N GLY A 51 12.50 1.37 -3.52
CA GLY A 51 13.18 2.46 -2.83
C GLY A 51 12.20 3.33 -2.04
N GLU A 52 12.36 4.64 -2.16
CA GLU A 52 11.52 5.62 -1.47
C GLU A 52 10.28 6.06 -2.27
N LEU A 53 10.01 5.41 -3.41
CA LEU A 53 8.85 5.72 -4.26
C LEU A 53 7.56 5.63 -3.45
N GLY A 54 6.79 6.72 -3.40
CA GLY A 54 5.50 6.78 -2.71
C GLY A 54 5.62 6.87 -1.17
N ILE A 55 6.80 7.08 -0.61
CA ILE A 55 6.96 7.33 0.83
C ILE A 55 6.95 8.83 1.08
N ILE A 56 6.00 9.29 1.88
CA ILE A 56 5.75 10.71 2.15
C ILE A 56 5.73 11.00 3.65
N ASP A 57 5.87 12.27 4.01
CA ASP A 57 5.60 12.73 5.37
C ASP A 57 4.08 12.83 5.58
N GLY A 58 3.53 11.93 6.39
CA GLY A 58 2.12 11.83 6.71
C GLY A 58 1.67 12.67 7.89
N THR A 59 2.55 13.45 8.50
CA THR A 59 2.26 14.16 9.77
C THR A 59 1.04 15.08 9.63
N ILE A 60 0.96 15.87 8.57
CA ILE A 60 -0.16 16.81 8.35
C ILE A 60 -1.47 16.05 8.16
N ARG A 61 -1.47 14.98 7.37
CA ARG A 61 -2.68 14.14 7.14
C ARG A 61 -3.17 13.52 8.44
N LEU A 62 -2.26 13.01 9.27
CA LEU A 62 -2.60 12.46 10.59
C LEU A 62 -3.18 13.52 11.52
N ASN A 63 -2.60 14.72 11.55
CA ASN A 63 -3.13 15.84 12.35
C ASN A 63 -4.56 16.21 11.92
N GLN A 64 -4.84 16.22 10.61
CA GLN A 64 -6.17 16.49 10.07
C GLN A 64 -7.19 15.43 10.48
N MET A 65 -6.76 14.20 10.77
CA MET A 65 -7.59 13.12 11.29
C MET A 65 -7.74 13.15 12.83
N GLY A 66 -7.07 14.09 13.51
CA GLY A 66 -7.09 14.20 14.96
C GLY A 66 -5.98 13.41 15.66
N TYR A 67 -5.02 12.87 14.93
CA TYR A 67 -3.86 12.17 15.50
C TYR A 67 -2.63 13.09 15.51
N TYR A 68 -2.00 13.22 16.67
CA TYR A 68 -0.87 14.12 16.89
C TYR A 68 0.36 13.32 17.31
N PRO A 69 1.16 12.82 16.36
CA PRO A 69 2.36 12.05 16.68
C PRO A 69 3.34 12.83 17.55
N LYS A 70 3.98 12.14 18.48
CA LYS A 70 5.01 12.74 19.34
C LYS A 70 6.31 13.06 18.58
N CYS A 71 6.52 12.43 17.45
CA CYS A 71 7.69 12.59 16.59
C CYS A 71 7.24 13.01 15.19
N SER A 72 8.04 13.84 14.54
CA SER A 72 7.85 14.32 13.17
C SER A 72 9.21 14.32 12.46
N PRO A 73 9.32 13.93 11.17
CA PRO A 73 8.22 13.45 10.32
C PRO A 73 7.75 12.02 10.66
N VAL A 74 6.50 11.71 10.32
CA VAL A 74 5.99 10.34 10.29
C VAL A 74 5.97 9.87 8.84
N TRP A 75 6.88 8.97 8.50
CA TRP A 75 6.97 8.43 7.15
C TRP A 75 5.87 7.40 6.90
N VAL A 76 5.09 7.64 5.86
CA VAL A 76 3.98 6.77 5.45
C VAL A 76 4.04 6.50 3.96
N ALA A 77 3.56 5.33 3.54
CA ALA A 77 3.30 5.08 2.13
C ALA A 77 2.06 5.87 1.68
N ASP A 78 2.14 6.48 0.50
CA ASP A 78 0.92 6.94 -0.18
C ASP A 78 0.05 5.73 -0.56
N HIS A 79 -1.19 5.97 -0.99
CA HIS A 79 -2.11 4.87 -1.25
C HIS A 79 -1.64 3.92 -2.35
N PRO A 80 -1.12 4.38 -3.50
CA PRO A 80 -0.56 3.46 -4.50
C PRO A 80 0.59 2.60 -3.96
N ARG A 81 1.51 3.20 -3.20
CA ARG A 81 2.62 2.45 -2.59
C ARG A 81 2.13 1.46 -1.55
N ALA A 82 1.23 1.87 -0.66
CA ALA A 82 0.67 1.02 0.38
C ALA A 82 -0.07 -0.20 -0.21
N PHE A 83 -0.82 0.02 -1.28
CA PHE A 83 -1.51 -1.05 -1.99
C PHE A 83 -0.53 -2.04 -2.62
N VAL A 84 0.53 -1.55 -3.26
CA VAL A 84 1.56 -2.41 -3.85
C VAL A 84 2.33 -3.18 -2.78
N ASP A 85 2.57 -2.60 -1.62
CA ASP A 85 3.16 -3.30 -0.48
C ASP A 85 2.26 -4.48 -0.01
N ILE A 86 0.94 -4.28 0.08
CA ILE A 86 0.00 -5.37 0.37
C ILE A 86 0.02 -6.43 -0.73
N LEU A 87 -0.01 -6.00 -1.98
CA LEU A 87 -0.01 -6.91 -3.12
C LEU A 87 1.24 -7.80 -3.11
N TYR A 88 2.40 -7.22 -2.83
CA TYR A 88 3.63 -8.00 -2.70
C TYR A 88 3.52 -9.07 -1.63
N VAL A 89 3.06 -8.71 -0.43
CA VAL A 89 2.98 -9.61 0.71
C VAL A 89 1.87 -10.65 0.58
N SER A 90 0.66 -10.22 0.17
CA SER A 90 -0.52 -11.08 0.19
C SER A 90 -0.74 -11.85 -1.12
N VAL A 91 -0.30 -11.31 -2.25
CA VAL A 91 -0.52 -11.90 -3.57
C VAL A 91 0.75 -12.55 -4.11
N LEU A 92 1.83 -11.78 -4.23
CA LEU A 92 3.04 -12.28 -4.90
C LEU A 92 3.78 -13.35 -4.08
N GLN A 93 3.78 -13.25 -2.76
CA GLN A 93 4.38 -14.27 -1.90
C GLN A 93 3.51 -15.51 -1.74
N SER A 94 2.20 -15.35 -1.64
CA SER A 94 1.26 -16.47 -1.46
C SER A 94 0.86 -17.17 -2.75
N GLY A 95 0.85 -16.44 -3.87
CA GLY A 95 0.31 -16.89 -5.15
C GLY A 95 -1.23 -16.81 -5.25
N ASN A 96 -1.92 -16.27 -4.24
CA ASN A 96 -3.38 -16.12 -4.25
C ASN A 96 -3.78 -14.77 -4.84
N ILE A 97 -4.21 -14.77 -6.11
CA ILE A 97 -4.55 -13.56 -6.87
C ILE A 97 -5.94 -12.99 -6.53
N ASP A 98 -6.75 -13.70 -5.77
CA ASP A 98 -8.14 -13.32 -5.48
C ASP A 98 -8.27 -12.48 -4.19
N THR A 99 -7.19 -12.32 -3.43
CA THR A 99 -7.22 -11.68 -2.10
C THR A 99 -7.25 -10.15 -2.15
N LEU A 100 -6.90 -9.54 -3.28
CA LEU A 100 -6.79 -8.10 -3.41
C LEU A 100 -7.37 -7.62 -4.74
N ILE A 101 -8.42 -6.81 -4.66
CA ILE A 101 -9.15 -6.28 -5.82
C ILE A 101 -8.85 -4.79 -5.94
N LEU A 102 -8.35 -4.38 -7.10
CA LEU A 102 -7.96 -2.98 -7.35
C LEU A 102 -9.13 -2.01 -7.25
N ASP A 103 -10.28 -2.39 -7.80
CA ASP A 103 -11.48 -1.56 -7.84
C ASP A 103 -12.03 -1.20 -6.47
N ASP A 104 -11.78 -2.04 -5.46
CA ASP A 104 -12.25 -1.79 -4.09
C ASP A 104 -11.55 -0.59 -3.44
N TRP A 105 -10.34 -0.26 -3.91
CA TRP A 105 -9.50 0.77 -3.31
C TRP A 105 -9.29 1.99 -4.22
N PHE A 106 -9.36 1.79 -5.54
CA PHE A 106 -9.07 2.81 -6.55
C PHE A 106 -10.15 2.81 -7.63
N PRO A 107 -11.26 3.56 -7.42
CA PRO A 107 -12.39 3.50 -8.33
C PRO A 107 -12.16 4.25 -9.65
N SER A 108 -11.29 5.27 -9.68
CA SER A 108 -11.03 6.04 -10.90
C SER A 108 -9.92 5.43 -11.74
N LEU A 109 -9.99 5.67 -13.06
CA LEU A 109 -8.93 5.23 -13.98
C LEU A 109 -7.58 5.85 -13.62
N GLU A 110 -7.55 7.15 -13.36
CA GLU A 110 -6.33 7.89 -13.01
C GLU A 110 -5.64 7.30 -11.76
N ASP A 111 -6.42 6.98 -10.74
CA ASP A 111 -5.87 6.38 -9.51
C ASP A 111 -5.32 4.97 -9.74
N LYS A 112 -5.99 4.18 -10.57
CA LYS A 112 -5.51 2.84 -10.98
C LYS A 112 -4.21 2.93 -11.77
N GLU A 113 -4.10 3.90 -12.68
CA GLU A 113 -2.87 4.15 -13.44
C GLU A 113 -1.69 4.44 -12.51
N ARG A 114 -1.90 5.21 -11.44
CA ARG A 114 -0.86 5.48 -10.43
C ARG A 114 -0.39 4.21 -9.72
N VAL A 115 -1.29 3.28 -9.44
CA VAL A 115 -0.91 1.96 -8.91
C VAL A 115 -0.07 1.18 -9.93
N TYR A 116 -0.48 1.16 -11.18
CA TYR A 116 0.24 0.48 -12.25
C TYR A 116 1.62 1.10 -12.52
N ASP A 117 1.78 2.41 -12.32
CA ASP A 117 3.10 3.06 -12.40
C ASP A 117 4.05 2.49 -11.33
N VAL A 118 3.58 2.32 -10.11
CA VAL A 118 4.37 1.68 -9.03
C VAL A 118 4.66 0.22 -9.36
N LEU A 119 3.67 -0.52 -9.86
CA LEU A 119 3.84 -1.92 -10.29
C LEU A 119 4.87 -2.06 -11.39
N SER A 120 4.95 -1.11 -12.31
CA SER A 120 5.94 -1.13 -13.40
C SER A 120 7.39 -1.07 -12.90
N VAL A 121 7.61 -0.43 -11.77
CA VAL A 121 8.92 -0.41 -11.11
C VAL A 121 9.19 -1.73 -10.39
N LEU A 122 8.20 -2.23 -9.66
CA LEU A 122 8.30 -3.51 -8.94
C LEU A 122 8.63 -4.68 -9.86
N GLU A 123 7.92 -4.82 -10.96
CA GLU A 123 8.03 -6.00 -11.83
C GLU A 123 9.41 -6.18 -12.48
N LYS A 124 10.21 -5.11 -12.57
CA LYS A 124 11.58 -5.18 -13.09
C LYS A 124 12.53 -6.04 -12.25
N LYS A 125 12.19 -6.26 -10.98
CA LYS A 125 13.04 -6.98 -10.01
C LYS A 125 12.41 -8.24 -9.45
N LEU A 126 11.24 -8.63 -9.95
CA LEU A 126 10.58 -9.86 -9.53
C LEU A 126 11.27 -11.09 -10.12
N ASP A 127 11.24 -12.21 -9.40
CA ASP A 127 11.57 -13.50 -9.99
C ASP A 127 10.49 -13.98 -10.97
N ASN A 128 10.78 -15.05 -11.71
CA ASN A 128 9.86 -15.54 -12.75
C ASN A 128 8.49 -15.95 -12.17
N ARG A 129 8.47 -16.59 -11.00
CA ARG A 129 7.22 -17.01 -10.36
C ARG A 129 6.38 -15.82 -9.93
N GLN A 130 7.00 -14.85 -9.25
CA GLN A 130 6.32 -13.62 -8.82
C GLN A 130 5.81 -12.83 -10.02
N TYR A 131 6.59 -12.74 -11.08
CA TYR A 131 6.19 -12.06 -12.31
C TYR A 131 4.95 -12.71 -12.92
N GLU A 132 4.91 -14.04 -13.04
CA GLU A 132 3.75 -14.77 -13.55
C GLU A 132 2.49 -14.54 -12.69
N VAL A 133 2.64 -14.57 -11.37
CA VAL A 133 1.54 -14.27 -10.43
C VAL A 133 1.03 -12.84 -10.64
N LEU A 134 1.93 -11.87 -10.79
CA LEU A 134 1.56 -10.49 -11.06
C LEU A 134 0.79 -10.34 -12.37
N GLN A 135 1.21 -11.02 -13.44
CA GLN A 135 0.50 -10.96 -14.72
C GLN A 135 -0.91 -11.57 -14.61
N GLN A 136 -1.08 -12.66 -13.86
CA GLN A 136 -2.40 -13.24 -13.60
C GLN A 136 -3.28 -12.27 -12.79
N TRP A 137 -2.72 -11.63 -11.78
CA TRP A 137 -3.45 -10.61 -11.00
C TRP A 137 -3.85 -9.41 -11.86
N LYS A 138 -2.94 -8.90 -12.70
CA LYS A 138 -3.24 -7.81 -13.65
C LYS A 138 -4.37 -8.17 -14.62
N ALA A 139 -4.44 -9.42 -15.08
CA ALA A 139 -5.50 -9.88 -15.98
C ALA A 139 -6.89 -9.82 -15.31
N GLN A 140 -6.95 -10.00 -13.99
CA GLN A 140 -8.20 -9.87 -13.22
C GLN A 140 -8.49 -8.43 -12.76
N ASN A 141 -7.49 -7.55 -12.79
CA ASN A 141 -7.58 -6.18 -12.32
C ASN A 141 -7.14 -5.18 -13.42
N PRO A 142 -7.78 -5.20 -14.60
CA PRO A 142 -7.38 -4.31 -15.70
C PRO A 142 -7.64 -2.84 -15.36
N ILE A 143 -6.82 -1.94 -15.90
CA ILE A 143 -7.04 -0.49 -15.82
C ILE A 143 -7.83 0.06 -17.01
N ALA A 144 -7.93 -0.70 -18.10
CA ALA A 144 -8.75 -0.36 -19.27
C ALA A 144 -10.15 -0.98 -19.15
N GLU A 145 -11.17 -0.24 -19.63
CA GLU A 145 -12.53 -0.76 -19.78
C GLU A 145 -12.63 -1.85 -20.83
#